data_02316fde2664fc1231cf3b173ca92d7f
#
_entry.id   02316fde2664fc1231cf3b173ca92d7f
#
_cell.length_a   1.000
_cell.length_b   1.000
_cell.length_c   1.000
_cell.angle_alpha   90.00
_cell.angle_beta   90.00
_cell.angle_gamma   90.00
#
_symmetry.space_group_name_H-M   'P 1'
#
loop_
_entity.id
_entity.type
_entity.pdbx_description
1 polymer ?
#
loop_
_entity_poly.entity_id
_entity_poly.type
_entity_poly.pdbx_seq_one_letter_code
_entity_poly.pdbx_strand_id
1 'polypeptide(L)'
;MSTLTDDDLVLEPIADGRDPSWTVTVTGEKAGTIDLRDEEHGTASVRWDVGAGDQATWTGARALRLVIDHAFDELGYTRVEARVPVDRMDDIRAGSIGGMRREGIMRGAGNEPDRALLGRLHDDPPATSREGFIALLNAGLPTKRVIAQGRLLDEQGRVLLCRLTYKKEWDLPGGVVEVGEAPAVGLVRELREELGVTVDVGDLLTVNWLPAWRGWDDACVFLFDLGRVDASYVDSMTLQPTEILGVEWCDAGAVREHGAAAAVELLAAVDAGDLPSYREAPRAPE
;
A
#
# COMPACT_ATOMS: atom_id res chain seq x y z
N MET A 1 -27.75 -29.32 -0.34
CA MET A 1 -27.55 -27.89 -0.02
C MET A 1 -28.74 -27.39 0.78
N SER A 2 -28.48 -26.58 1.80
CA SER A 2 -29.50 -25.98 2.68
C SER A 2 -29.85 -24.56 2.22
N THR A 3 -31.05 -24.11 2.56
CA THR A 3 -31.45 -22.71 2.48
C THR A 3 -30.73 -21.95 3.58
N LEU A 4 -30.11 -20.79 3.26
CA LEU A 4 -29.42 -19.93 4.22
C LEU A 4 -30.25 -18.65 4.41
N THR A 5 -30.32 -18.13 5.63
CA THR A 5 -31.20 -16.99 5.95
C THR A 5 -30.51 -15.99 6.88
N ASP A 6 -30.78 -14.71 6.66
CA ASP A 6 -30.39 -13.59 7.54
C ASP A 6 -31.50 -12.53 7.46
N ASP A 7 -32.39 -12.50 8.46
CA ASP A 7 -33.60 -11.66 8.51
C ASP A 7 -34.48 -11.81 7.24
N ASP A 8 -34.55 -10.76 6.43
CA ASP A 8 -35.31 -10.68 5.18
C ASP A 8 -34.57 -11.25 3.95
N LEU A 9 -33.28 -11.61 4.13
CA LEU A 9 -32.45 -12.20 3.09
C LEU A 9 -32.57 -13.72 3.13
N VAL A 10 -32.89 -14.32 1.98
CA VAL A 10 -32.97 -15.77 1.83
C VAL A 10 -32.15 -16.21 0.63
N LEU A 11 -31.31 -17.21 0.80
CA LEU A 11 -30.54 -17.87 -0.23
C LEU A 11 -31.13 -19.26 -0.47
N GLU A 12 -31.81 -19.44 -1.59
CA GLU A 12 -32.43 -20.73 -1.99
C GLU A 12 -31.47 -21.49 -2.90
N PRO A 13 -31.14 -22.76 -2.59
CA PRO A 13 -30.22 -23.54 -3.39
C PRO A 13 -30.76 -23.77 -4.78
N ILE A 14 -29.88 -23.66 -5.79
CA ILE A 14 -30.17 -23.96 -7.19
C ILE A 14 -29.76 -25.43 -7.46
N ALA A 15 -30.70 -26.25 -7.93
CA ALA A 15 -30.53 -27.70 -8.04
C ALA A 15 -29.71 -28.18 -9.26
N ASP A 16 -29.33 -27.30 -10.19
CA ASP A 16 -28.87 -27.67 -11.54
C ASP A 16 -27.35 -27.72 -11.73
N GLY A 17 -26.52 -27.61 -10.68
CA GLY A 17 -25.07 -27.50 -10.83
C GLY A 17 -24.23 -28.56 -10.13
N ARG A 18 -22.95 -28.72 -10.57
CA ARG A 18 -21.93 -29.47 -9.81
C ARG A 18 -21.44 -28.66 -8.59
N ASP A 19 -21.42 -27.34 -8.75
CA ASP A 19 -20.95 -26.42 -7.74
C ASP A 19 -22.13 -25.83 -6.96
N PRO A 20 -22.02 -25.64 -5.64
CA PRO A 20 -23.04 -25.00 -4.83
C PRO A 20 -23.40 -23.61 -5.33
N SER A 21 -24.69 -23.36 -5.57
CA SER A 21 -25.17 -22.04 -5.99
C SER A 21 -26.55 -21.73 -5.38
N TRP A 22 -26.84 -20.44 -5.19
CA TRP A 22 -28.08 -19.97 -4.58
C TRP A 22 -28.67 -18.80 -5.34
N THR A 23 -30.00 -18.77 -5.39
CA THR A 23 -30.75 -17.56 -5.70
C THR A 23 -30.84 -16.71 -4.45
N VAL A 24 -30.47 -15.44 -4.56
CA VAL A 24 -30.55 -14.45 -3.48
C VAL A 24 -31.87 -13.72 -3.60
N THR A 25 -32.68 -13.75 -2.54
CA THR A 25 -33.95 -13.00 -2.44
C THR A 25 -33.91 -12.09 -1.21
N VAL A 26 -34.53 -10.91 -1.33
CA VAL A 26 -34.70 -9.95 -0.24
C VAL A 26 -36.19 -9.61 -0.17
N THR A 27 -36.80 -9.77 0.99
CA THR A 27 -38.25 -9.56 1.19
C THR A 27 -39.13 -10.33 0.16
N GLY A 28 -38.65 -11.48 -0.30
CA GLY A 28 -39.32 -12.32 -1.28
C GLY A 28 -39.09 -11.94 -2.74
N GLU A 29 -38.38 -10.87 -3.04
CA GLU A 29 -38.00 -10.46 -4.38
C GLU A 29 -36.59 -10.93 -4.74
N LYS A 30 -36.42 -11.47 -5.98
CA LYS A 30 -35.11 -11.91 -6.46
C LYS A 30 -34.16 -10.73 -6.61
N ALA A 31 -33.06 -10.78 -5.88
CA ALA A 31 -31.97 -9.78 -5.91
C ALA A 31 -30.79 -10.23 -6.79
N GLY A 32 -30.57 -11.56 -6.94
CA GLY A 32 -29.45 -12.04 -7.73
C GLY A 32 -29.09 -13.50 -7.49
N THR A 33 -27.80 -13.83 -7.67
CA THR A 33 -27.24 -15.16 -7.44
C THR A 33 -25.88 -15.07 -6.74
N ILE A 34 -25.50 -16.17 -6.08
CA ILE A 34 -24.18 -16.39 -5.52
C ILE A 34 -23.76 -17.83 -5.75
N ASP A 35 -22.51 -18.04 -6.19
CA ASP A 35 -21.95 -19.34 -6.55
C ASP A 35 -20.68 -19.60 -5.78
N LEU A 36 -20.48 -20.84 -5.36
CA LEU A 36 -19.27 -21.32 -4.71
C LEU A 36 -18.67 -22.44 -5.55
N ARG A 37 -17.39 -22.35 -5.92
CA ARG A 37 -16.69 -23.34 -6.73
C ARG A 37 -15.54 -23.94 -5.93
N ASP A 38 -15.38 -25.25 -5.98
CA ASP A 38 -14.20 -25.93 -5.43
C ASP A 38 -12.95 -25.62 -6.27
N GLU A 39 -11.89 -25.16 -5.61
CA GLU A 39 -10.57 -24.83 -6.22
C GLU A 39 -9.49 -25.81 -5.73
N GLU A 40 -9.88 -26.93 -5.14
CA GLU A 40 -8.98 -27.92 -4.52
C GLU A 40 -8.30 -27.42 -3.23
N HIS A 41 -7.61 -28.35 -2.55
CA HIS A 41 -6.79 -28.09 -1.35
C HIS A 41 -7.51 -27.33 -0.22
N GLY A 42 -8.84 -27.52 -0.07
CA GLY A 42 -9.62 -26.85 0.97
C GLY A 42 -9.94 -25.40 0.67
N THR A 43 -9.75 -24.95 -0.57
CA THR A 43 -10.07 -23.60 -1.04
C THR A 43 -11.32 -23.62 -1.89
N ALA A 44 -12.21 -22.65 -1.72
CA ALA A 44 -13.32 -22.39 -2.63
C ALA A 44 -13.26 -20.97 -3.18
N SER A 45 -13.65 -20.76 -4.42
CA SER A 45 -13.88 -19.43 -4.96
C SER A 45 -15.36 -19.09 -4.94
N VAL A 46 -15.68 -17.85 -4.55
CA VAL A 46 -17.05 -17.33 -4.52
C VAL A 46 -17.24 -16.24 -5.56
N ARG A 47 -18.39 -16.27 -6.25
CA ARG A 47 -18.86 -15.22 -7.15
C ARG A 47 -20.29 -14.85 -6.81
N TRP A 48 -20.62 -13.58 -6.98
CA TRP A 48 -21.98 -13.06 -6.76
C TRP A 48 -22.34 -12.06 -7.84
N ASP A 49 -23.61 -11.97 -8.11
CA ASP A 49 -24.22 -10.96 -8.98
C ASP A 49 -25.55 -10.54 -8.35
N VAL A 50 -25.55 -9.43 -7.65
CA VAL A 50 -26.71 -8.87 -6.93
C VAL A 50 -26.99 -7.43 -7.38
N GLY A 51 -26.52 -7.05 -8.56
CA GLY A 51 -26.67 -5.71 -9.10
C GLY A 51 -25.61 -4.72 -8.60
N ALA A 52 -25.90 -3.44 -8.68
CA ALA A 52 -24.99 -2.35 -8.34
C ALA A 52 -25.66 -1.30 -7.44
N GLY A 53 -24.83 -0.47 -6.78
CA GLY A 53 -25.25 0.57 -5.84
C GLY A 53 -25.27 0.12 -4.39
N ASP A 54 -25.53 1.05 -3.50
CA ASP A 54 -25.38 0.83 -2.04
C ASP A 54 -26.25 -0.31 -1.51
N GLN A 55 -27.52 -0.42 -1.95
CA GLN A 55 -28.42 -1.51 -1.56
C GLN A 55 -27.87 -2.87 -1.99
N ALA A 56 -27.41 -2.98 -3.24
CA ALA A 56 -26.83 -4.21 -3.79
C ALA A 56 -25.54 -4.58 -3.07
N THR A 57 -24.68 -3.60 -2.75
CA THR A 57 -23.47 -3.80 -1.96
C THR A 57 -23.77 -4.45 -0.61
N TRP A 58 -24.76 -3.95 0.13
CA TRP A 58 -25.17 -4.51 1.42
C TRP A 58 -25.79 -5.92 1.27
N THR A 59 -26.64 -6.12 0.25
CA THR A 59 -27.22 -7.43 -0.06
C THR A 59 -26.12 -8.45 -0.38
N GLY A 60 -25.17 -8.08 -1.24
CA GLY A 60 -24.02 -8.91 -1.57
C GLY A 60 -23.17 -9.27 -0.36
N ALA A 61 -22.91 -8.29 0.51
CA ALA A 61 -22.12 -8.51 1.73
C ALA A 61 -22.78 -9.50 2.71
N ARG A 62 -24.10 -9.40 2.89
CA ARG A 62 -24.88 -10.32 3.72
C ARG A 62 -24.92 -11.73 3.11
N ALA A 63 -25.17 -11.82 1.81
CA ALA A 63 -25.16 -13.09 1.10
C ALA A 63 -23.80 -13.78 1.15
N LEU A 64 -22.72 -13.02 0.94
CA LEU A 64 -21.34 -13.52 1.07
C LEU A 64 -21.05 -14.07 2.45
N ARG A 65 -21.43 -13.37 3.51
CA ARG A 65 -21.25 -13.86 4.89
C ARG A 65 -21.90 -15.20 5.11
N LEU A 66 -23.17 -15.36 4.72
CA LEU A 66 -23.89 -16.63 4.86
C LEU A 66 -23.23 -17.76 4.10
N VAL A 67 -22.78 -17.51 2.84
CA VAL A 67 -22.14 -18.54 2.04
C VAL A 67 -20.75 -18.89 2.54
N ILE A 68 -19.99 -17.92 3.04
CA ILE A 68 -18.64 -18.14 3.60
C ILE A 68 -18.77 -18.95 4.90
N ASP A 69 -19.69 -18.60 5.81
CA ASP A 69 -19.93 -19.35 7.04
C ASP A 69 -20.36 -20.79 6.70
N HIS A 70 -21.28 -20.98 5.75
CA HIS A 70 -21.68 -22.30 5.28
C HIS A 70 -20.52 -23.10 4.64
N ALA A 71 -19.64 -22.42 3.90
CA ALA A 71 -18.45 -23.05 3.28
C ALA A 71 -17.49 -23.60 4.34
N PHE A 72 -17.32 -22.90 5.45
CA PHE A 72 -16.47 -23.33 6.55
C PHE A 72 -17.14 -24.39 7.41
N ASP A 73 -18.35 -24.13 7.88
CA ASP A 73 -19.02 -24.94 8.91
C ASP A 73 -19.57 -26.26 8.36
N GLU A 74 -20.08 -26.27 7.13
CA GLU A 74 -20.79 -27.40 6.55
C GLU A 74 -20.04 -28.10 5.40
N LEU A 75 -19.25 -27.34 4.60
CA LEU A 75 -18.55 -27.90 3.46
C LEU A 75 -17.07 -28.19 3.75
N GLY A 76 -16.53 -27.72 4.88
CA GLY A 76 -15.20 -28.03 5.38
C GLY A 76 -14.07 -27.31 4.62
N TYR A 77 -14.36 -26.24 3.91
CA TYR A 77 -13.31 -25.39 3.35
C TYR A 77 -12.55 -24.65 4.46
N THR A 78 -11.27 -24.39 4.19
CA THR A 78 -10.42 -23.60 5.11
C THR A 78 -10.13 -22.20 4.58
N ARG A 79 -10.41 -21.97 3.29
CA ARG A 79 -10.26 -20.70 2.60
C ARG A 79 -11.40 -20.48 1.61
N VAL A 80 -11.94 -19.27 1.60
CA VAL A 80 -12.81 -18.77 0.54
C VAL A 80 -12.19 -17.54 -0.10
N GLU A 81 -12.08 -17.50 -1.43
CA GLU A 81 -11.53 -16.37 -2.15
C GLU A 81 -12.46 -15.85 -3.25
N ALA A 82 -12.27 -14.60 -3.65
CA ALA A 82 -12.94 -13.99 -4.77
C ALA A 82 -11.96 -13.16 -5.61
N ARG A 83 -12.18 -13.16 -6.94
CA ARG A 83 -11.38 -12.40 -7.91
C ARG A 83 -12.27 -11.39 -8.60
N VAL A 84 -12.29 -10.17 -8.08
CA VAL A 84 -13.21 -9.11 -8.49
C VAL A 84 -12.48 -8.11 -9.40
N PRO A 85 -13.00 -7.78 -10.61
CA PRO A 85 -12.40 -6.72 -11.44
C PRO A 85 -12.21 -5.41 -10.66
N VAL A 86 -11.06 -4.75 -10.83
CA VAL A 86 -10.71 -3.56 -10.03
C VAL A 86 -11.61 -2.35 -10.26
N ASP A 87 -12.33 -2.31 -11.37
CA ASP A 87 -13.33 -1.29 -11.71
C ASP A 87 -14.70 -1.53 -11.05
N ARG A 88 -14.94 -2.73 -10.53
CA ARG A 88 -16.18 -3.08 -9.79
C ARG A 88 -16.04 -2.77 -8.30
N MET A 89 -15.94 -1.50 -7.97
CA MET A 89 -15.71 -1.06 -6.59
C MET A 89 -16.81 -1.46 -5.61
N ASP A 90 -18.06 -1.53 -6.06
CA ASP A 90 -19.19 -1.96 -5.22
C ASP A 90 -19.06 -3.41 -4.80
N ASP A 91 -18.56 -4.27 -5.67
CA ASP A 91 -18.32 -5.67 -5.34
C ASP A 91 -17.12 -5.85 -4.40
N ILE A 92 -16.03 -5.11 -4.64
CA ILE A 92 -14.88 -5.11 -3.74
C ILE A 92 -15.33 -4.67 -2.33
N ARG A 93 -16.18 -3.66 -2.25
CA ARG A 93 -16.75 -3.18 -1.01
C ARG A 93 -17.68 -4.22 -0.36
N ALA A 94 -18.53 -4.88 -1.15
CA ALA A 94 -19.38 -5.96 -0.68
C ALA A 94 -18.56 -7.11 -0.09
N GLY A 95 -17.50 -7.55 -0.78
CA GLY A 95 -16.56 -8.54 -0.27
C GLY A 95 -15.94 -8.15 1.06
N SER A 96 -15.47 -6.91 1.18
CA SER A 96 -14.85 -6.40 2.42
C SER A 96 -15.87 -6.35 3.59
N ILE A 97 -17.08 -5.83 3.36
CA ILE A 97 -18.16 -5.81 4.36
C ILE A 97 -18.58 -7.23 4.73
N GLY A 98 -18.57 -8.17 3.76
CA GLY A 98 -18.83 -9.60 3.95
C GLY A 98 -17.75 -10.34 4.74
N GLY A 99 -16.62 -9.67 5.04
CA GLY A 99 -15.56 -10.20 5.89
C GLY A 99 -14.32 -10.70 5.14
N MET A 100 -14.23 -10.48 3.82
CA MET A 100 -13.06 -10.84 3.02
C MET A 100 -12.01 -9.74 3.05
N ARG A 101 -10.74 -10.10 3.27
CA ARG A 101 -9.61 -9.19 3.22
C ARG A 101 -9.10 -9.03 1.79
N ARG A 102 -8.75 -7.82 1.39
CA ARG A 102 -8.02 -7.61 0.14
C ARG A 102 -6.56 -8.03 0.32
N GLU A 103 -6.13 -9.03 -0.42
CA GLU A 103 -4.78 -9.60 -0.35
C GLU A 103 -3.84 -9.03 -1.41
N GLY A 104 -4.38 -8.50 -2.51
CA GLY A 104 -3.57 -7.90 -3.55
C GLY A 104 -4.34 -7.65 -4.84
N ILE A 105 -3.58 -7.30 -5.90
CA ILE A 105 -4.08 -7.15 -7.26
C ILE A 105 -3.41 -8.19 -8.15
N MET A 106 -4.22 -9.00 -8.80
CA MET A 106 -3.82 -9.90 -9.88
C MET A 106 -3.87 -9.12 -11.19
N ARG A 107 -2.72 -8.91 -11.82
CA ARG A 107 -2.67 -8.23 -13.13
C ARG A 107 -3.27 -9.12 -14.20
N GLY A 108 -4.14 -8.55 -15.02
CA GLY A 108 -4.71 -9.22 -16.18
C GLY A 108 -3.65 -9.46 -17.26
N ALA A 109 -3.78 -10.55 -18.01
CA ALA A 109 -2.94 -10.85 -19.16
C ALA A 109 -3.65 -10.45 -20.47
N GLY A 110 -2.95 -9.78 -21.37
CA GLY A 110 -3.53 -9.31 -22.63
C GLY A 110 -4.61 -8.26 -22.41
N ASN A 111 -5.85 -8.58 -22.77
CA ASN A 111 -7.01 -7.67 -22.64
C ASN A 111 -7.85 -7.96 -21.38
N GLU A 112 -7.42 -8.89 -20.53
CA GLU A 112 -8.15 -9.18 -19.30
C GLU A 112 -7.94 -8.04 -18.29
N PRO A 113 -8.99 -7.62 -17.56
CA PRO A 113 -8.86 -6.59 -16.54
C PRO A 113 -8.08 -7.11 -15.33
N ASP A 114 -7.39 -6.19 -14.65
CA ASP A 114 -6.84 -6.45 -13.33
C ASP A 114 -7.96 -6.82 -12.34
N ARG A 115 -7.67 -7.71 -11.40
CA ARG A 115 -8.62 -8.22 -10.41
C ARG A 115 -8.08 -8.05 -8.99
N ALA A 116 -8.89 -7.53 -8.11
CA ALA A 116 -8.62 -7.60 -6.68
C ALA A 116 -8.81 -9.06 -6.22
N LEU A 117 -7.82 -9.61 -5.54
CA LEU A 117 -7.93 -10.86 -4.81
C LEU A 117 -8.42 -10.55 -3.41
N LEU A 118 -9.58 -11.10 -3.08
CA LEU A 118 -10.18 -11.04 -1.74
C LEU A 118 -10.13 -12.45 -1.14
N GLY A 119 -9.78 -12.56 0.13
CA GLY A 119 -9.68 -13.85 0.82
C GLY A 119 -10.26 -13.80 2.23
N ARG A 120 -10.80 -14.94 2.67
CA ARG A 120 -11.23 -15.19 4.04
C ARG A 120 -10.75 -16.58 4.44
N LEU A 121 -10.11 -16.68 5.61
CA LEU A 121 -9.70 -17.95 6.21
C LEU A 121 -10.70 -18.35 7.30
N HIS A 122 -10.83 -19.66 7.53
CA HIS A 122 -11.70 -20.21 8.60
C HIS A 122 -11.29 -19.67 9.99
N ASP A 123 -10.00 -19.51 10.25
CA ASP A 123 -9.45 -19.05 11.52
C ASP A 123 -9.30 -17.52 11.61
N ASP A 124 -9.72 -16.77 10.61
CA ASP A 124 -9.78 -15.31 10.69
C ASP A 124 -10.76 -14.86 11.79
N PRO A 125 -10.43 -13.83 12.58
CA PRO A 125 -11.36 -13.27 13.54
C PRO A 125 -12.68 -12.84 12.87
N PRO A 126 -13.84 -13.04 13.51
CA PRO A 126 -15.13 -12.62 12.97
C PRO A 126 -15.10 -11.14 12.53
N ALA A 127 -15.66 -10.83 11.37
CA ALA A 127 -15.69 -9.46 10.83
C ALA A 127 -16.38 -8.46 11.79
N THR A 128 -17.27 -8.95 12.65
CA THR A 128 -17.99 -8.19 13.67
C THR A 128 -17.18 -7.98 14.95
N SER A 129 -16.06 -8.71 15.13
CA SER A 129 -15.14 -8.49 16.26
C SER A 129 -14.25 -7.26 15.98
N ARG A 130 -13.68 -6.69 17.06
CA ARG A 130 -12.75 -5.57 16.95
C ARG A 130 -11.50 -5.94 16.12
N GLU A 131 -10.95 -7.14 16.37
CA GLU A 131 -9.77 -7.62 15.64
C GLU A 131 -10.06 -7.85 14.16
N GLY A 132 -11.20 -8.49 13.83
CA GLY A 132 -11.63 -8.70 12.45
C GLY A 132 -11.88 -7.40 11.71
N PHE A 133 -12.56 -6.44 12.35
CA PHE A 133 -12.78 -5.11 11.79
C PHE A 133 -11.47 -4.36 11.49
N ILE A 134 -10.51 -4.35 12.44
CA ILE A 134 -9.19 -3.72 12.23
C ILE A 134 -8.43 -4.42 11.09
N ALA A 135 -8.46 -5.74 11.03
CA ALA A 135 -7.80 -6.49 9.98
C ALA A 135 -8.37 -6.19 8.58
N LEU A 136 -9.69 -6.05 8.46
CA LEU A 136 -10.37 -5.66 7.22
C LEU A 136 -9.99 -4.23 6.80
N LEU A 137 -9.97 -3.28 7.75
CA LEU A 137 -9.54 -1.91 7.47
C LEU A 137 -8.10 -1.87 6.98
N ASN A 138 -7.17 -2.49 7.70
CA ASN A 138 -5.75 -2.51 7.32
C ASN A 138 -5.53 -3.11 5.93
N ALA A 139 -6.29 -4.14 5.55
CA ALA A 139 -6.21 -4.74 4.24
C ALA A 139 -6.80 -3.87 3.10
N GLY A 140 -7.73 -2.97 3.43
CA GLY A 140 -8.45 -2.14 2.46
C GLY A 140 -8.00 -0.69 2.36
N LEU A 141 -7.32 -0.16 3.38
CA LEU A 141 -6.86 1.23 3.39
C LEU A 141 -5.74 1.46 2.37
N PRO A 142 -5.75 2.60 1.66
CA PRO A 142 -4.64 2.98 0.81
C PRO A 142 -3.35 3.14 1.63
N THR A 143 -2.27 2.59 1.14
CA THR A 143 -0.93 2.80 1.69
C THR A 143 -0.18 3.86 0.88
N LYS A 144 0.75 4.56 1.53
CA LYS A 144 1.62 5.54 0.90
C LYS A 144 3.06 5.08 1.05
N ARG A 145 3.87 5.30 0.04
CA ARG A 145 5.30 5.09 0.14
C ARG A 145 5.87 6.20 1.05
N VAL A 146 6.61 5.81 2.07
CA VAL A 146 7.29 6.73 2.98
C VAL A 146 8.78 6.65 2.72
N ILE A 147 9.42 7.82 2.60
CA ILE A 147 10.86 7.98 2.40
C ILE A 147 11.39 8.86 3.53
N ALA A 148 12.53 8.54 4.08
CA ALA A 148 13.25 9.38 5.02
C ALA A 148 14.60 9.79 4.43
N GLN A 149 14.85 11.10 4.39
CA GLN A 149 16.09 11.68 3.88
C GLN A 149 16.72 12.59 4.92
N GLY A 150 18.04 12.74 4.86
CA GLY A 150 18.80 13.55 5.78
C GLY A 150 19.58 14.66 5.08
N ARG A 151 19.56 15.86 5.65
CA ARG A 151 20.44 16.95 5.29
C ARG A 151 21.68 16.91 6.19
N LEU A 152 22.78 16.39 5.68
CA LEU A 152 24.09 16.45 6.35
C LEU A 152 24.92 17.56 5.72
N LEU A 153 25.49 18.44 6.54
CA LEU A 153 26.32 19.57 6.11
C LEU A 153 27.77 19.37 6.52
N ASP A 154 28.69 19.92 5.73
CA ASP A 154 30.06 20.10 6.18
C ASP A 154 30.26 21.45 6.92
N GLU A 155 31.49 21.73 7.34
CA GLU A 155 31.85 22.97 8.04
C GLU A 155 31.65 24.23 7.18
N GLN A 156 31.74 24.09 5.84
CA GLN A 156 31.54 25.17 4.88
C GLN A 156 30.05 25.36 4.50
N GLY A 157 29.16 24.51 5.05
CA GLY A 157 27.74 24.54 4.76
C GLY A 157 27.34 23.87 3.44
N ARG A 158 28.26 23.09 2.83
CA ARG A 158 27.92 22.26 1.69
C ARG A 158 27.13 21.04 2.13
N VAL A 159 26.14 20.63 1.34
CA VAL A 159 25.29 19.47 1.63
C VAL A 159 25.86 18.20 1.00
N LEU A 160 25.75 17.08 1.70
CA LEU A 160 26.11 15.78 1.17
C LEU A 160 25.03 15.31 0.19
N LEU A 161 25.41 15.00 -1.05
CA LEU A 161 24.57 14.31 -2.01
C LEU A 161 25.18 12.96 -2.38
N CYS A 162 24.30 11.98 -2.64
CA CYS A 162 24.62 10.62 -3.09
C CYS A 162 24.41 10.51 -4.60
N ARG A 163 25.38 9.93 -5.29
CA ARG A 163 25.28 9.53 -6.70
C ARG A 163 24.75 8.08 -6.72
N LEU A 164 23.58 7.88 -7.34
CA LEU A 164 22.85 6.62 -7.31
C LEU A 164 23.09 5.81 -8.59
N THR A 165 23.04 4.48 -8.49
CA THR A 165 23.24 3.57 -9.63
C THR A 165 22.08 3.59 -10.63
N TYR A 166 20.86 3.90 -10.18
CA TYR A 166 19.60 3.73 -10.92
C TYR A 166 18.99 5.03 -11.44
N LYS A 167 19.60 6.19 -11.17
CA LYS A 167 19.20 7.49 -11.75
C LYS A 167 20.41 8.40 -11.97
N LYS A 168 20.25 9.41 -12.82
CA LYS A 168 21.32 10.34 -13.17
C LYS A 168 21.48 11.46 -12.15
N GLU A 169 20.34 11.92 -11.64
CA GLU A 169 20.29 12.99 -10.67
C GLU A 169 20.77 12.47 -9.30
N TRP A 170 21.54 13.31 -8.60
CA TRP A 170 22.00 13.03 -7.26
C TRP A 170 20.90 13.34 -6.25
N ASP A 171 20.90 12.66 -5.11
CA ASP A 171 19.88 12.85 -4.10
C ASP A 171 20.47 12.96 -2.69
N LEU A 172 19.64 13.42 -1.77
CA LEU A 172 19.96 13.39 -0.36
C LEU A 172 20.10 11.93 0.13
N PRO A 173 21.01 11.67 1.09
CA PRO A 173 21.15 10.35 1.69
C PRO A 173 19.87 9.92 2.41
N GLY A 174 19.55 8.63 2.33
CA GLY A 174 18.35 8.03 2.91
C GLY A 174 17.56 7.22 1.92
N GLY A 175 16.48 6.60 2.36
CA GLY A 175 15.72 5.65 1.56
C GLY A 175 14.30 5.39 2.06
N VAL A 176 13.77 4.22 1.69
CA VAL A 176 12.39 3.83 1.99
C VAL A 176 12.27 3.39 3.45
N VAL A 177 11.25 3.89 4.13
CA VAL A 177 10.89 3.47 5.48
C VAL A 177 10.12 2.15 5.40
N GLU A 178 10.55 1.14 6.13
CA GLU A 178 9.94 -0.18 6.16
C GLU A 178 8.66 -0.22 7.01
N VAL A 179 7.86 -1.27 6.79
CA VAL A 179 6.63 -1.50 7.57
C VAL A 179 6.97 -1.70 9.04
N GLY A 180 6.32 -0.93 9.92
CA GLY A 180 6.54 -0.98 11.36
C GLY A 180 7.75 -0.16 11.86
N GLU A 181 8.45 0.53 10.96
CA GLU A 181 9.60 1.36 11.26
C GLU A 181 9.19 2.85 11.33
N ALA A 182 9.76 3.59 12.28
CA ALA A 182 9.59 5.04 12.33
C ALA A 182 10.53 5.72 11.31
N PRO A 183 10.14 6.85 10.66
CA PRO A 183 10.96 7.49 9.63
C PRO A 183 12.39 7.84 10.05
N ALA A 184 12.60 8.34 11.27
CA ALA A 184 13.95 8.62 11.77
C ALA A 184 14.80 7.35 11.97
N VAL A 185 14.17 6.24 12.36
CA VAL A 185 14.85 4.93 12.52
C VAL A 185 15.22 4.37 11.15
N GLY A 186 14.31 4.46 10.17
CA GLY A 186 14.58 4.07 8.79
C GLY A 186 15.76 4.85 8.20
N LEU A 187 15.82 6.17 8.44
CA LEU A 187 16.95 6.98 7.99
C LEU A 187 18.29 6.49 8.55
N VAL A 188 18.36 6.19 9.86
CA VAL A 188 19.59 5.65 10.46
C VAL A 188 19.98 4.31 9.86
N ARG A 189 19.00 3.42 9.60
CA ARG A 189 19.26 2.14 8.94
C ARG A 189 19.81 2.34 7.54
N GLU A 190 19.18 3.17 6.70
CA GLU A 190 19.63 3.46 5.34
C GLU A 190 21.04 4.05 5.30
N LEU A 191 21.34 5.05 6.16
CA LEU A 191 22.69 5.63 6.25
C LEU A 191 23.74 4.59 6.61
N ARG A 192 23.41 3.64 7.46
CA ARG A 192 24.33 2.56 7.84
C ARG A 192 24.49 1.54 6.71
N GLU A 193 23.43 1.20 6.00
CA GLU A 193 23.45 0.22 4.90
C GLU A 193 24.13 0.78 3.66
N GLU A 194 23.79 2.01 3.27
CA GLU A 194 24.27 2.64 2.05
C GLU A 194 25.65 3.28 2.19
N LEU A 195 25.91 3.93 3.33
CA LEU A 195 27.13 4.73 3.56
C LEU A 195 28.05 4.18 4.64
N GLY A 196 27.64 3.16 5.38
CA GLY A 196 28.43 2.55 6.45
C GLY A 196 28.59 3.45 7.69
N VAL A 197 27.77 4.49 7.83
CA VAL A 197 27.87 5.46 8.94
C VAL A 197 26.64 5.44 9.83
N THR A 198 26.83 5.86 11.08
CA THR A 198 25.75 6.13 12.03
C THR A 198 25.77 7.61 12.37
N VAL A 199 24.66 8.28 12.18
CA VAL A 199 24.48 9.72 12.44
C VAL A 199 23.30 9.90 13.39
N ASP A 200 23.40 10.84 14.29
CA ASP A 200 22.27 11.26 15.11
C ASP A 200 21.27 12.03 14.25
N VAL A 201 20.02 11.60 14.28
CA VAL A 201 18.94 12.30 13.59
C VAL A 201 18.42 13.41 14.46
N GLY A 202 18.58 14.65 13.99
CA GLY A 202 18.08 15.85 14.63
C GLY A 202 16.61 16.15 14.31
N ASP A 203 16.29 17.43 14.19
CA ASP A 203 14.91 17.89 13.98
C ASP A 203 14.36 17.51 12.61
N LEU A 204 13.05 17.25 12.56
CA LEU A 204 12.32 17.17 11.31
C LEU A 204 12.23 18.55 10.67
N LEU A 205 12.82 18.72 9.50
CA LEU A 205 12.80 19.98 8.77
C LEU A 205 11.47 20.20 8.06
N THR A 206 10.97 19.18 7.38
CA THR A 206 9.68 19.22 6.68
C THR A 206 9.19 17.82 6.28
N VAL A 207 7.91 17.72 5.97
CA VAL A 207 7.34 16.62 5.20
C VAL A 207 6.98 17.13 3.81
N ASN A 208 7.52 16.49 2.77
CA ASN A 208 7.29 16.84 1.38
C ASN A 208 6.51 15.72 0.67
N TRP A 209 5.28 16.00 0.21
CA TRP A 209 4.54 15.05 -0.61
C TRP A 209 5.00 15.13 -2.06
N LEU A 210 5.36 13.97 -2.63
CA LEU A 210 5.73 13.81 -4.03
C LEU A 210 4.57 13.14 -4.77
N PRO A 211 4.05 13.74 -5.85
CA PRO A 211 3.05 13.11 -6.70
C PRO A 211 3.63 11.89 -7.42
N ALA A 212 2.76 10.98 -7.85
CA ALA A 212 3.16 9.86 -8.71
C ALA A 212 3.85 10.35 -9.99
N TRP A 213 4.96 9.69 -10.37
CA TRP A 213 5.77 10.12 -11.50
C TRP A 213 6.55 8.96 -12.15
N ARG A 214 6.50 8.85 -13.47
CA ARG A 214 7.25 7.85 -14.27
C ARG A 214 7.15 6.40 -13.76
N GLY A 215 5.95 5.99 -13.34
CA GLY A 215 5.69 4.65 -12.82
C GLY A 215 5.97 4.47 -11.32
N TRP A 216 6.48 5.50 -10.65
CA TRP A 216 6.56 5.52 -9.18
C TRP A 216 5.23 6.02 -8.60
N ASP A 217 4.74 5.32 -7.59
CA ASP A 217 3.62 5.81 -6.78
C ASP A 217 4.00 7.06 -6.00
N ASP A 218 3.00 7.83 -5.56
CA ASP A 218 3.20 8.99 -4.71
C ASP A 218 3.88 8.62 -3.38
N ALA A 219 4.59 9.60 -2.79
CA ALA A 219 5.37 9.39 -1.58
C ALA A 219 5.29 10.57 -0.61
N CYS A 220 5.44 10.28 0.68
CA CYS A 220 5.74 11.27 1.72
C CYS A 220 7.22 11.18 2.07
N VAL A 221 7.96 12.25 1.84
CA VAL A 221 9.39 12.37 2.17
C VAL A 221 9.52 13.14 3.47
N PHE A 222 10.10 12.52 4.48
CA PHE A 222 10.48 13.14 5.75
C PHE A 222 11.92 13.60 5.64
N LEU A 223 12.17 14.91 5.67
CA LEU A 223 13.50 15.48 5.66
C LEU A 223 13.95 15.82 7.08
N PHE A 224 15.03 15.22 7.52
CA PHE A 224 15.63 15.47 8.84
C PHE A 224 16.93 16.25 8.73
N ASP A 225 17.25 17.05 9.78
CA ASP A 225 18.56 17.62 9.94
C ASP A 225 19.53 16.59 10.57
N LEU A 226 20.65 16.35 9.93
CA LEU A 226 21.72 15.47 10.43
C LEU A 226 22.89 16.27 11.00
N GLY A 227 22.74 17.60 11.10
CA GLY A 227 23.74 18.49 11.66
C GLY A 227 24.94 18.75 10.73
N ARG A 228 26.08 19.01 11.34
CA ARG A 228 27.34 19.36 10.65
C ARG A 228 28.47 18.43 11.10
N VAL A 229 29.32 18.07 10.12
CA VAL A 229 30.51 17.25 10.34
C VAL A 229 31.72 17.85 9.64
N ASP A 230 32.91 17.36 9.96
CA ASP A 230 34.12 17.69 9.21
C ASP A 230 34.01 17.19 7.76
N ALA A 231 34.56 17.92 6.78
CA ALA A 231 34.51 17.53 5.38
C ALA A 231 35.19 16.19 5.13
N SER A 232 36.15 15.77 5.93
CA SER A 232 36.77 14.44 5.83
C SER A 232 35.89 13.29 6.30
N TYR A 233 34.70 13.57 6.85
CA TYR A 233 33.76 12.53 7.28
C TYR A 233 33.42 11.53 6.18
N VAL A 234 33.42 11.99 4.92
CA VAL A 234 33.18 11.12 3.76
C VAL A 234 34.28 10.05 3.59
N ASP A 235 35.47 10.28 4.09
CA ASP A 235 36.59 9.32 4.02
C ASP A 235 36.36 8.10 4.92
N SER A 236 35.48 8.23 5.91
CA SER A 236 35.07 7.14 6.81
C SER A 236 33.94 6.29 6.26
N MET A 237 33.32 6.71 5.16
CA MET A 237 32.17 6.03 4.60
C MET A 237 32.56 4.75 3.85
N THR A 238 31.73 3.73 3.98
CA THR A 238 31.80 2.49 3.21
C THR A 238 30.56 2.40 2.35
N LEU A 239 30.72 2.74 1.07
CA LEU A 239 29.58 2.82 0.15
C LEU A 239 29.09 1.44 -0.27
N GLN A 240 27.77 1.26 -0.33
CA GLN A 240 27.14 0.05 -0.84
C GLN A 240 27.11 0.12 -2.38
N PRO A 241 27.94 -0.67 -3.11
CA PRO A 241 28.23 -0.44 -4.52
C PRO A 241 27.07 -0.77 -5.47
N THR A 242 26.04 -1.48 -4.99
CA THR A 242 24.85 -1.79 -5.81
C THR A 242 23.89 -0.59 -5.88
N GLU A 243 23.99 0.36 -4.97
CA GLU A 243 23.08 1.51 -4.88
C GLU A 243 23.82 2.86 -4.98
N ILE A 244 25.00 2.98 -4.36
CA ILE A 244 25.75 4.25 -4.26
C ILE A 244 27.02 4.20 -5.10
N LEU A 245 27.09 5.04 -6.13
CA LEU A 245 28.28 5.24 -6.96
C LEU A 245 29.33 6.14 -6.31
N GLY A 246 28.91 7.01 -5.41
CA GLY A 246 29.76 7.97 -4.74
C GLY A 246 28.96 8.99 -3.94
N VAL A 247 29.66 9.74 -3.10
CA VAL A 247 29.11 10.86 -2.31
C VAL A 247 29.95 12.11 -2.54
N GLU A 248 29.33 13.27 -2.51
CA GLU A 248 30.03 14.55 -2.74
C GLU A 248 29.43 15.67 -1.89
N TRP A 249 30.29 16.53 -1.36
CA TRP A 249 29.88 17.79 -0.74
C TRP A 249 29.54 18.83 -1.82
N CYS A 250 28.29 19.23 -1.86
CA CYS A 250 27.74 20.09 -2.90
C CYS A 250 27.38 21.47 -2.34
N ASP A 251 27.94 22.52 -2.95
CA ASP A 251 27.43 23.86 -2.75
C ASP A 251 26.11 24.08 -3.51
N ALA A 252 25.47 25.23 -3.32
CA ALA A 252 24.20 25.54 -3.99
C ALA A 252 24.29 25.52 -5.53
N GLY A 253 25.47 25.72 -6.12
CA GLY A 253 25.71 25.59 -7.56
C GLY A 253 25.65 24.13 -8.00
N ALA A 254 26.43 23.28 -7.37
CA ALA A 254 26.48 21.84 -7.62
C ALA A 254 25.13 21.16 -7.35
N VAL A 255 24.42 21.58 -6.30
CA VAL A 255 23.05 21.10 -6.02
C VAL A 255 22.12 21.39 -7.20
N ARG A 256 22.14 22.61 -7.76
CA ARG A 256 21.31 22.96 -8.93
C ARG A 256 21.70 22.22 -10.20
N GLU A 257 22.98 21.90 -10.37
CA GLU A 257 23.49 21.22 -11.55
C GLU A 257 23.20 19.72 -11.56
N HIS A 258 23.36 19.08 -10.40
CA HIS A 258 23.35 17.63 -10.28
C HIS A 258 22.16 17.06 -9.51
N GLY A 259 21.54 17.84 -8.62
CA GLY A 259 20.51 17.37 -7.71
C GLY A 259 19.19 17.05 -8.41
N ALA A 260 18.46 16.09 -7.86
CA ALA A 260 17.08 15.83 -8.24
C ALA A 260 16.21 17.09 -8.00
N ALA A 261 15.30 17.39 -8.92
CA ALA A 261 14.52 18.63 -8.85
C ALA A 261 13.84 18.87 -7.51
N ALA A 262 13.25 17.85 -6.93
CA ALA A 262 12.60 17.93 -5.60
C ALA A 262 13.60 18.26 -4.49
N ALA A 263 14.81 17.69 -4.52
CA ALA A 263 15.88 17.98 -3.56
C ALA A 263 16.41 19.41 -3.74
N VAL A 264 16.59 19.88 -4.97
CA VAL A 264 17.02 21.25 -5.31
C VAL A 264 16.07 22.28 -4.72
N GLU A 265 14.76 22.13 -5.00
CA GLU A 265 13.73 23.03 -4.49
C GLU A 265 13.63 23.00 -2.96
N LEU A 266 13.77 21.81 -2.38
CA LEU A 266 13.67 21.60 -0.95
C LEU A 266 14.85 22.29 -0.22
N LEU A 267 16.08 22.04 -0.68
CA LEU A 267 17.29 22.65 -0.11
C LEU A 267 17.30 24.17 -0.26
N ALA A 268 16.86 24.70 -1.42
CA ALA A 268 16.76 26.14 -1.61
C ALA A 268 15.77 26.80 -0.63
N ALA A 269 14.66 26.15 -0.30
CA ALA A 269 13.69 26.64 0.68
C ALA A 269 14.26 26.58 2.12
N VAL A 270 15.04 25.54 2.46
CA VAL A 270 15.76 25.43 3.72
C VAL A 270 16.74 26.59 3.88
N ASP A 271 17.58 26.86 2.87
CA ASP A 271 18.59 27.91 2.89
C ASP A 271 17.98 29.31 2.97
N ALA A 272 16.82 29.52 2.37
CA ALA A 272 16.07 30.77 2.46
C ALA A 272 15.41 30.99 3.83
N GLY A 273 15.34 29.98 4.68
CA GLY A 273 14.61 30.04 5.96
C GLY A 273 13.08 30.07 5.77
N ASP A 274 12.59 29.73 4.61
CA ASP A 274 11.16 29.74 4.21
C ASP A 274 10.65 28.30 3.98
N LEU A 275 11.01 27.41 4.90
CA LEU A 275 10.61 26.00 4.81
C LEU A 275 9.38 25.77 5.69
N PRO A 276 8.18 25.55 5.08
CA PRO A 276 7.01 25.17 5.85
C PRO A 276 7.17 23.73 6.38
N SER A 277 6.48 23.41 7.46
CA SER A 277 6.47 22.06 8.04
C SER A 277 5.91 20.99 7.08
N TYR A 278 5.11 21.40 6.07
CA TYR A 278 4.57 20.55 5.04
C TYR A 278 4.63 21.24 3.67
N ARG A 279 4.97 20.47 2.65
CA ARG A 279 5.00 20.89 1.24
C ARG A 279 4.36 19.85 0.32
N GLU A 280 3.93 20.31 -0.84
CA GLU A 280 3.53 19.48 -1.97
C GLU A 280 4.43 19.85 -3.15
N ALA A 281 5.20 18.87 -3.64
CA ALA A 281 5.99 19.10 -4.84
C ALA A 281 5.05 19.29 -6.05
N PRO A 282 5.35 20.22 -6.97
CA PRO A 282 4.55 20.40 -8.17
C PRO A 282 4.58 19.12 -9.00
N ARG A 283 3.47 18.81 -9.68
CA ARG A 283 3.47 17.74 -10.68
C ARG A 283 4.47 18.11 -11.77
N ALA A 284 5.42 17.21 -12.03
CA ALA A 284 6.28 17.38 -13.20
C ALA A 284 5.41 17.42 -14.47
N PRO A 285 5.71 18.26 -15.45
CA PRO A 285 5.05 18.21 -16.74
C PRO A 285 5.24 16.81 -17.36
N GLU A 286 4.17 16.30 -17.98
CA GLU A 286 4.15 15.01 -18.70
C GLU A 286 5.18 14.92 -19.82
#